data_c5d9aaf7147173f4f039396d257ca6cf
#
_entry.id   c5d9aaf7147173f4f039396d257ca6cf
#
_cell.length_a   1.000
_cell.length_b   1.000
_cell.length_c   1.000
_cell.angle_alpha   90.00
_cell.angle_beta   90.00
_cell.angle_gamma   90.00
#
_symmetry.space_group_name_H-M   'P 1'
#
loop_
_entity.id
_entity.type
_entity.pdbx_description
1 polymer ?
#
loop_
_entity_poly.entity_id
_entity_poly.type
_entity_poly.pdbx_seq_one_letter_code
_entity_poly.pdbx_strand_id
1 'polypeptide(L)'
;MRALQARFRDQTLPIWEKHGITPVGFWTYAHGGWTDQLVYMLQFEDLADRTARFASFRTDADWATAVKESEKDGPLTIRTRSDFLQPTDFSPLQ
;
A
#
# COMPACT_ATOMS: atom_id res chain seq x y z
N MET A 1 -11.45 -8.64 3.97
CA MET A 1 -11.25 -7.25 3.51
C MET A 1 -11.29 -6.22 4.65
N ARG A 2 -12.24 -6.34 5.59
CA ARG A 2 -12.33 -5.39 6.73
C ARG A 2 -11.05 -5.32 7.56
N ALA A 3 -10.47 -6.48 7.87
CA ALA A 3 -9.24 -6.53 8.66
C ALA A 3 -8.07 -5.87 7.94
N LEU A 4 -7.97 -6.07 6.62
CA LEU A 4 -6.94 -5.45 5.81
C LEU A 4 -7.12 -3.93 5.75
N GLN A 5 -8.35 -3.45 5.56
CA GLN A 5 -8.64 -2.02 5.55
C GLN A 5 -8.37 -1.38 6.91
N ALA A 6 -8.70 -2.06 8.00
CA ALA A 6 -8.39 -1.57 9.34
C ALA A 6 -6.89 -1.46 9.56
N ARG A 7 -6.11 -2.45 9.10
CA ARG A 7 -4.65 -2.37 9.20
C ARG A 7 -4.10 -1.20 8.40
N PHE A 8 -4.61 -0.96 7.19
CA PHE A 8 -4.20 0.21 6.39
C PHE A 8 -4.50 1.52 7.10
N ARG A 9 -5.73 1.66 7.59
CA ARG A 9 -6.16 2.90 8.25
C ARG A 9 -5.38 3.19 9.52
N ASP A 10 -5.22 2.19 10.37
CA ASP A 10 -4.73 2.39 11.73
C ASP A 10 -3.23 2.19 11.86
N GLN A 11 -2.60 1.41 10.97
CA GLN A 11 -1.20 1.04 11.09
C GLN A 11 -0.38 1.42 9.87
N THR A 12 -0.79 1.00 8.68
CA THR A 12 0.02 1.13 7.46
C THR A 12 0.23 2.59 7.07
N LEU A 13 -0.83 3.39 7.03
CA LEU A 13 -0.75 4.79 6.61
C LEU A 13 0.14 5.63 7.50
N PRO A 14 0.01 5.56 8.85
CA PRO A 14 0.93 6.30 9.72
C PRO A 14 2.39 5.90 9.55
N ILE A 15 2.66 4.60 9.34
CA ILE A 15 4.03 4.12 9.14
C ILE A 15 4.57 4.58 7.79
N TRP A 16 3.75 4.53 6.73
CA TRP A 16 4.14 5.04 5.41
C TRP A 16 4.49 6.52 5.46
N GLU A 17 3.72 7.31 6.19
CA GLU A 17 4.02 8.74 6.37
C GLU A 17 5.41 8.93 6.97
N LYS A 18 5.75 8.12 7.96
CA LYS A 18 7.07 8.15 8.61
C LYS A 18 8.20 7.87 7.63
N HIS A 19 7.98 7.01 6.65
CA HIS A 19 8.97 6.64 5.64
C HIS A 19 8.86 7.43 4.34
N GLY A 20 7.99 8.43 4.29
CA GLY A 20 7.84 9.29 3.13
C GLY A 20 7.17 8.63 1.94
N ILE A 21 6.38 7.59 2.17
CA ILE A 21 5.58 6.95 1.13
C ILE A 21 4.26 7.72 1.01
N THR A 22 4.01 8.30 -0.17
CA THR A 22 2.88 9.19 -0.41
C THR A 22 1.77 8.45 -1.15
N PRO A 23 0.63 8.18 -0.50
CA PRO A 23 -0.51 7.56 -1.19
C PRO A 23 -1.26 8.60 -2.02
N VAL A 24 -1.74 8.18 -3.19
CA VAL A 24 -2.64 8.96 -4.05
C VAL A 24 -4.08 8.62 -3.72
N GLY A 25 -4.39 7.35 -3.53
CA GLY A 25 -5.73 6.94 -3.16
C GLY A 25 -5.86 5.43 -2.99
N PHE A 26 -6.99 5.03 -2.45
CA PHE A 26 -7.32 3.64 -2.17
C PHE A 26 -8.74 3.38 -2.65
N TRP A 27 -8.95 2.23 -3.29
CA TRP A 27 -10.25 1.88 -3.87
C TRP A 27 -10.56 0.42 -3.64
N THR A 28 -11.85 0.13 -3.47
CA THR A 28 -12.38 -1.21 -3.64
C THR A 28 -13.26 -1.19 -4.89
N TYR A 29 -13.56 -2.37 -5.43
CA TYR A 29 -14.42 -2.42 -6.61
C TYR A 29 -15.87 -2.28 -6.20
N ALA A 30 -16.51 -1.19 -6.62
CA ALA A 30 -17.95 -1.01 -6.47
C ALA A 30 -18.70 -1.80 -7.54
N HIS A 31 -18.04 -2.03 -8.70
CA HIS A 31 -18.59 -2.76 -9.82
C HIS A 31 -17.44 -3.40 -10.60
N GLY A 32 -17.58 -4.65 -10.98
CA GLY A 32 -16.50 -5.40 -11.63
C GLY A 32 -15.42 -5.82 -10.64
N GLY A 33 -14.35 -6.43 -11.15
CA GLY A 33 -13.24 -6.90 -10.33
C GLY A 33 -13.62 -7.98 -9.32
N TRP A 34 -12.82 -8.08 -8.27
CA TRP A 34 -13.04 -9.04 -7.18
C TRP A 34 -13.51 -8.28 -5.95
N THR A 35 -14.50 -8.81 -5.26
CA THR A 35 -15.08 -8.14 -4.07
C THR A 35 -14.11 -8.06 -2.90
N ASP A 36 -13.08 -8.89 -2.89
CA ASP A 36 -12.06 -8.93 -1.83
C ASP A 36 -10.75 -8.26 -2.26
N GLN A 37 -10.80 -7.41 -3.30
CA GLN A 37 -9.61 -6.75 -3.84
C GLN A 37 -9.53 -5.30 -3.40
N LEU A 38 -8.38 -4.92 -2.86
CA LEU A 38 -8.05 -3.54 -2.54
C LEU A 38 -7.06 -3.03 -3.57
N VAL A 39 -7.38 -1.89 -4.18
CA VAL A 39 -6.51 -1.22 -5.16
C VAL A 39 -6.04 0.09 -4.57
N TYR A 40 -4.75 0.37 -4.66
CA TYR A 40 -4.22 1.65 -4.21
C TYR A 40 -3.11 2.12 -5.14
N MET A 41 -2.90 3.42 -5.13
CA MET A 41 -1.88 4.07 -5.95
C MET A 41 -0.99 4.90 -5.06
N LEU A 42 0.32 4.79 -5.29
CA LEU A 42 1.33 5.55 -4.56
C LEU A 42 2.13 6.38 -5.56
N GLN A 43 2.73 7.47 -5.08
CA GLN A 43 3.52 8.36 -5.90
C GLN A 43 4.98 8.35 -5.45
N PHE A 44 5.90 8.19 -6.40
CA PHE A 44 7.34 8.25 -6.17
C PHE A 44 7.99 9.07 -7.27
N GLU A 45 9.19 9.59 -7.02
CA GLU A 45 9.93 10.34 -8.02
C GLU A 45 10.40 9.41 -9.15
N ASP A 46 10.88 8.22 -8.80
CA ASP A 46 11.34 7.21 -9.75
C ASP A 46 11.32 5.83 -9.07
N LEU A 47 11.75 4.80 -9.80
CA LEU A 47 11.79 3.44 -9.29
C LEU A 47 12.81 3.28 -8.17
N ALA A 48 13.94 3.98 -8.25
CA ALA A 48 14.96 3.93 -7.20
C ALA A 48 14.42 4.53 -5.89
N ASP A 49 13.67 5.62 -5.96
CA ASP A 49 13.00 6.22 -4.80
C ASP A 49 12.01 5.24 -4.17
N ARG A 50 11.19 4.58 -4.99
CA ARG A 50 10.26 3.54 -4.52
C ARG A 50 10.99 2.43 -3.79
N THR A 51 12.05 1.91 -4.38
CA THR A 51 12.81 0.80 -3.82
C THR A 51 13.41 1.17 -2.47
N ALA A 52 13.99 2.36 -2.36
CA ALA A 52 14.60 2.83 -1.11
C ALA A 52 13.55 3.02 -0.01
N ARG A 53 12.41 3.62 -0.32
CA ARG A 53 11.37 3.87 0.67
C ARG A 53 10.71 2.59 1.15
N PHE A 54 10.46 1.63 0.26
CA PHE A 54 9.90 0.33 0.66
C PHE A 54 10.91 -0.50 1.44
N ALA A 55 12.21 -0.43 1.11
CA ALA A 55 13.22 -1.11 1.90
C ALA A 55 13.25 -0.60 3.34
N SER A 56 13.18 0.73 3.51
CA SER A 56 13.10 1.35 4.82
C SER A 56 11.83 0.93 5.58
N PHE A 57 10.69 0.93 4.91
CA PHE A 57 9.40 0.54 5.48
C PHE A 57 9.41 -0.91 5.95
N ARG A 58 9.94 -1.83 5.13
CA ARG A 58 9.95 -3.26 5.47
C ARG A 58 10.78 -3.60 6.68
N THR A 59 11.75 -2.77 7.01
CA THR A 59 12.61 -2.97 8.19
C THR A 59 12.10 -2.24 9.43
N ASP A 60 10.98 -1.54 9.32
CA ASP A 60 10.40 -0.79 10.43
C ASP A 60 9.85 -1.75 11.49
N ALA A 61 10.25 -1.56 12.74
CA ALA A 61 9.83 -2.41 13.85
C ALA A 61 8.32 -2.28 14.13
N ASP A 62 7.77 -1.09 13.96
CA ASP A 62 6.34 -0.86 14.16
C ASP A 62 5.53 -1.59 13.10
N TRP A 63 6.03 -1.63 11.86
CA TRP A 63 5.38 -2.40 10.80
C TRP A 63 5.43 -3.90 11.07
N ALA A 64 6.57 -4.42 11.54
CA ALA A 64 6.68 -5.82 11.90
C ALA A 64 5.68 -6.20 13.00
N THR A 65 5.53 -5.33 14.01
CA THR A 65 4.55 -5.53 15.08
C THR A 65 3.12 -5.48 14.55
N ALA A 66 2.82 -4.52 13.66
CA ALA A 66 1.49 -4.39 13.08
C ALA A 66 1.10 -5.63 12.27
N VAL A 67 2.02 -6.18 11.47
CA VAL A 67 1.78 -7.39 10.69
C VAL A 67 1.53 -8.57 11.62
N LYS A 68 2.36 -8.75 12.62
CA LYS A 68 2.23 -9.85 13.58
C LYS A 68 0.88 -9.80 14.30
N GLU A 69 0.47 -8.63 14.77
CA GLU A 69 -0.80 -8.46 15.47
C GLU A 69 -2.00 -8.66 14.54
N SER A 70 -1.96 -8.10 13.34
CA SER A 70 -3.09 -8.16 12.41
C SER A 70 -3.25 -9.53 11.77
N GLU A 71 -2.20 -10.33 11.70
CA GLU A 71 -2.22 -11.65 11.06
C GLU A 71 -2.16 -12.81 12.05
N LYS A 72 -2.40 -12.54 13.33
CA LYS A 72 -2.39 -13.60 14.35
C LYS A 72 -3.40 -14.70 14.09
N ASP A 73 -4.49 -14.40 13.40
CA ASP A 73 -5.54 -15.35 13.02
C ASP A 73 -5.39 -15.84 11.58
N GLY A 74 -4.28 -15.52 10.92
CA GLY A 74 -3.99 -15.90 9.55
C GLY A 74 -3.60 -14.72 8.69
N PRO A 75 -3.05 -14.96 7.49
CA PRO A 75 -2.63 -13.88 6.60
C PRO A 75 -3.82 -13.07 6.10
N LEU A 76 -3.65 -11.74 6.00
CA LEU A 76 -4.67 -10.83 5.47
C LEU A 76 -4.62 -10.73 3.96
N THR A 77 -3.46 -11.02 3.35
CA THR A 77 -3.31 -11.00 1.90
C THR A 77 -2.84 -12.37 1.40
N ILE A 78 -3.49 -12.86 0.35
CA ILE A 78 -3.12 -14.11 -0.30
C ILE A 78 -2.26 -13.84 -1.52
N ARG A 79 -2.54 -12.75 -2.22
CA ARG A 79 -1.89 -12.40 -3.48
C ARG A 79 -1.75 -10.90 -3.59
N THR A 80 -0.59 -10.45 -4.07
CA THR A 80 -0.33 -9.04 -4.34
C THR A 80 0.22 -8.89 -5.75
N ARG A 81 -0.28 -7.90 -6.48
CA ARG A 81 0.23 -7.52 -7.79
C ARG A 81 0.62 -6.05 -7.73
N SER A 82 1.80 -5.73 -8.28
CA SER A 82 2.29 -4.36 -8.34
C SER A 82 2.69 -4.02 -9.76
N ASP A 83 2.29 -2.83 -10.21
CA ASP A 83 2.68 -2.28 -11.50
C ASP A 83 3.25 -0.88 -11.28
N PHE A 84 4.27 -0.51 -12.04
CA PHE A 84 4.85 0.81 -11.99
C PHE A 84 4.43 1.57 -13.24
N LEU A 85 3.71 2.67 -13.06
CA LEU A 85 3.15 3.47 -14.15
C LEU A 85 3.95 4.74 -14.33
N GLN A 86 4.13 5.13 -15.58
CA GLN A 86 4.74 6.40 -15.94
C GLN A 86 3.68 7.28 -16.61
N PRO A 87 3.46 8.50 -16.12
CA PRO A 87 2.41 9.35 -16.71
C PRO A 87 2.79 9.79 -18.12
N THR A 88 1.77 9.92 -18.97
CA THR A 88 1.91 10.51 -20.29
C THR A 88 2.01 12.03 -20.16
N ASP A 89 2.43 12.71 -21.22
CA ASP A 89 2.56 14.17 -21.21
C ASP A 89 1.20 14.87 -21.11
N PHE A 90 0.11 14.16 -21.44
CA PHE A 90 -1.25 14.73 -21.37
C PHE A 90 -2.01 14.28 -20.12
N SER A 91 -1.37 13.54 -19.22
CA SER A 91 -2.03 13.08 -17.99
C SER A 91 -2.22 14.24 -17.02
N PRO A 92 -3.44 14.47 -16.48
CA PRO A 92 -3.64 15.47 -15.44
C PRO A 92 -2.92 15.12 -14.15
N LEU A 93 -2.66 13.82 -13.92
CA LEU A 93 -1.90 13.35 -12.77
C LEU A 93 -0.48 13.02 -13.21
N GLN A 94 0.44 13.86 -12.80
CA GLN A 94 1.84 13.75 -13.19
C GLN A 94 2.72 13.27 -12.05
#